data_ded252d9e489aa02a12fa17a67effecb
#
_entry.id   ded252d9e489aa02a12fa17a67effecb
#
_cell.length_a   1.000
_cell.length_b   1.000
_cell.length_c   1.000
_cell.angle_alpha   90.00
_cell.angle_beta   90.00
_cell.angle_gamma   90.00
#
_symmetry.space_group_name_H-M   'P 1'
#
loop_
_entity.id
_entity.type
_entity.pdbx_description
1 polymer ?
#
loop_
_entity_poly.entity_id
_entity_poly.type
_entity_poly.pdbx_seq_one_letter_code
_entity_poly.pdbx_strand_id
1 'polypeptide(L)'
;MAAIFKKQFPSTYKLYVEHCKKHASNPSGLLGSTYLIKSESSDPGNSGRENVAYVACMFTSDAFGRRKNSADDIVENTDNSMHHLESQLAELAKTEPIEQQEGVNVVNMPKINAGLFNVPWEETEAVLKKHQVLINVYVI
;
A
#
# COMPACT_ATOMS: atom_id res chain seq x y z
N MET A 1 5.74 11.04 1.42
CA MET A 1 4.49 10.25 1.48
C MET A 1 4.25 9.61 2.84
N ALA A 2 5.24 8.92 3.40
CA ALA A 2 5.09 8.32 4.73
C ALA A 2 4.68 9.33 5.81
N ALA A 3 5.13 10.58 5.69
CA ALA A 3 4.78 11.65 6.63
C ALA A 3 3.28 11.95 6.65
N ILE A 4 2.60 11.85 5.50
CA ILE A 4 1.15 12.07 5.42
C ILE A 4 0.42 10.96 6.16
N PHE A 5 0.81 9.71 5.95
CA PHE A 5 0.19 8.57 6.64
C PHE A 5 0.46 8.59 8.13
N LYS A 6 1.66 8.99 8.55
CA LYS A 6 2.00 9.17 9.97
C LYS A 6 1.09 10.20 10.62
N LYS A 7 0.79 11.29 9.92
CA LYS A 7 -0.06 12.39 10.43
C LYS A 7 -1.53 11.97 10.46
N GLN A 8 -2.03 11.34 9.41
CA GLN A 8 -3.46 11.02 9.28
C GLN A 8 -3.85 9.70 9.94
N PHE A 9 -2.95 8.74 9.98
CA PHE A 9 -3.21 7.40 10.54
C PHE A 9 -2.06 6.97 11.45
N PRO A 10 -1.83 7.68 12.58
CA PRO A 10 -0.71 7.35 13.47
C PRO A 10 -0.75 5.93 14.02
N SER A 11 -1.95 5.35 14.21
CA SER A 11 -2.07 3.99 14.70
C SER A 11 -1.50 2.97 13.70
N THR A 12 -1.76 3.15 12.42
CA THR A 12 -1.24 2.27 11.37
C THR A 12 0.25 2.47 11.15
N TYR A 13 0.73 3.71 11.25
CA TYR A 13 2.14 4.02 11.11
C TYR A 13 2.97 3.32 12.19
N LYS A 14 2.48 3.30 13.43
CA LYS A 14 3.13 2.61 14.54
C LYS A 14 3.29 1.12 14.24
N LEU A 15 2.22 0.47 13.77
CA LEU A 15 2.24 -0.95 13.42
C LEU A 15 3.15 -1.23 12.23
N TYR A 16 3.18 -0.33 11.25
CA TYR A 16 4.09 -0.41 10.11
C TYR A 16 5.55 -0.40 10.57
N VAL A 17 5.91 0.52 11.46
CA VAL A 17 7.29 0.61 11.99
C VAL A 17 7.65 -0.66 12.76
N GLU A 18 6.75 -1.17 13.59
CA GLU A 18 6.98 -2.42 14.34
C GLU A 18 7.18 -3.60 13.39
N HIS A 19 6.39 -3.67 12.33
CA HIS A 19 6.51 -4.72 11.30
C HIS A 19 7.88 -4.68 10.61
N CYS A 20 8.34 -3.50 10.24
CA CYS A 20 9.66 -3.32 9.64
C CYS A 20 10.78 -3.74 10.60
N LYS A 21 10.65 -3.41 11.89
CA LYS A 21 11.63 -3.81 12.91
C LYS A 21 11.73 -5.33 13.08
N LYS A 22 10.60 -6.02 13.02
CA LYS A 22 10.57 -7.49 13.11
C LYS A 22 11.30 -8.16 11.94
N HIS A 23 11.40 -7.48 10.81
CA HIS A 23 12.02 -8.00 9.59
C HIS A 23 13.36 -7.33 9.29
N ALA A 24 13.93 -6.60 10.26
CA ALA A 24 15.18 -5.84 10.06
C ALA A 24 16.37 -6.72 9.67
N SER A 25 16.40 -7.99 10.10
CA SER A 25 17.47 -8.92 9.74
C SER A 25 17.38 -9.44 8.30
N ASN A 26 16.19 -9.32 7.68
CA ASN A 26 15.96 -9.75 6.30
C ASN A 26 14.91 -8.86 5.65
N PRO A 27 15.22 -7.57 5.40
CA PRO A 27 14.24 -6.64 4.81
C PRO A 27 13.79 -7.05 3.42
N SER A 28 14.64 -7.70 2.64
CA SER A 28 14.28 -8.19 1.30
C SER A 28 13.21 -9.28 1.33
N GLY A 29 13.01 -9.93 2.45
CA GLY A 29 11.94 -10.92 2.63
C GLY A 29 10.55 -10.32 2.60
N LEU A 30 10.42 -9.00 2.80
CA LEU A 30 9.15 -8.29 2.69
C LEU A 30 8.76 -7.93 1.25
N LEU A 31 9.73 -7.90 0.33
CA LEU A 31 9.49 -7.45 -1.04
C LEU A 31 8.41 -8.28 -1.73
N GLY A 32 7.51 -7.61 -2.39
CA GLY A 32 6.37 -8.24 -3.05
C GLY A 32 5.22 -8.59 -2.11
N SER A 33 5.27 -8.16 -0.86
CA SER A 33 4.19 -8.37 0.11
C SER A 33 3.45 -7.06 0.41
N THR A 34 2.26 -7.20 1.00
CA THR A 34 1.48 -6.07 1.50
C THR A 34 1.07 -6.35 2.94
N TYR A 35 1.32 -5.38 3.82
CA TYR A 35 0.80 -5.39 5.18
C TYR A 35 -0.43 -4.51 5.24
N LEU A 36 -1.60 -5.13 5.40
CA LEU A 36 -2.89 -4.44 5.44
C LEU A 36 -3.27 -4.20 6.91
N ILE A 37 -3.44 -2.93 7.28
CA ILE A 37 -3.63 -2.53 8.67
C ILE A 37 -4.95 -1.79 8.83
N LYS A 38 -5.78 -2.24 9.79
CA LYS A 38 -6.98 -1.52 10.18
C LYS A 38 -6.59 -0.32 11.03
N SER A 39 -7.04 0.88 10.65
CA SER A 39 -6.82 2.08 11.44
C SER A 39 -7.79 2.15 12.61
N GLU A 40 -7.52 3.06 13.55
CA GLU A 40 -8.39 3.30 14.71
C GLU A 40 -9.30 4.50 14.44
N SER A 41 -10.49 4.48 15.04
CA SER A 41 -11.47 5.56 14.86
C SER A 41 -10.96 6.92 15.33
N SER A 42 -10.01 6.92 16.28
CA SER A 42 -9.38 8.13 16.78
C SER A 42 -8.35 8.76 15.83
N ASP A 43 -7.94 8.03 14.80
CA ASP A 43 -6.98 8.57 13.83
C ASP A 43 -7.61 9.75 13.06
N PRO A 44 -6.87 10.88 12.91
CA PRO A 44 -7.41 12.05 12.20
C PRO A 44 -7.95 11.76 10.80
N GLY A 45 -7.33 10.84 10.07
CA GLY A 45 -7.76 10.45 8.72
C GLY A 45 -9.15 9.82 8.67
N ASN A 46 -9.67 9.37 9.80
CA ASN A 46 -11.01 8.78 9.90
C ASN A 46 -12.10 9.80 10.24
N SER A 47 -11.74 11.07 10.42
CA SER A 47 -12.70 12.12 10.74
C SER A 47 -13.78 12.21 9.67
N GLY A 48 -15.06 12.11 10.07
CA GLY A 48 -16.19 12.17 9.14
C GLY A 48 -16.44 10.89 8.35
N ARG A 49 -15.69 9.82 8.58
CA ARG A 49 -15.91 8.55 7.90
C ARG A 49 -16.88 7.68 8.70
N GLU A 50 -17.77 7.00 8.00
CA GLU A 50 -18.68 6.02 8.61
C GLU A 50 -17.90 4.79 9.09
N ASN A 51 -16.96 4.30 8.26
CA ASN A 51 -16.13 3.15 8.57
C ASN A 51 -14.67 3.57 8.58
N VAL A 52 -13.87 2.96 9.46
CA VAL A 52 -12.44 3.26 9.52
C VAL A 52 -11.73 2.81 8.25
N ALA A 53 -10.68 3.54 7.87
CA ALA A 53 -9.86 3.20 6.73
C ALA A 53 -8.93 2.03 7.06
N TYR A 54 -8.60 1.25 6.04
CA TYR A 54 -7.50 0.29 6.06
C TYR A 54 -6.33 0.90 5.29
N VAL A 55 -5.13 0.76 5.82
CA VAL A 55 -3.92 1.25 5.16
C VAL A 55 -3.12 0.04 4.66
N ALA A 56 -2.83 0.03 3.36
CA ALA A 56 -2.04 -1.03 2.74
C ALA A 56 -0.61 -0.55 2.56
N CYS A 57 0.32 -1.22 3.24
CA CYS A 57 1.75 -0.95 3.12
C CYS A 57 2.35 -1.95 2.14
N MET A 58 2.66 -1.49 0.94
CA MET A 58 3.22 -2.32 -0.12
C MET A 58 4.74 -2.20 -0.13
N PHE A 59 5.43 -3.33 -0.06
CA PHE A 59 6.89 -3.35 -0.02
C PHE A 59 7.45 -3.61 -1.42
N THR A 60 7.82 -2.52 -2.10
CA THR A 60 8.25 -2.56 -3.50
C THR A 60 9.75 -2.39 -3.67
N SER A 61 10.45 -1.80 -2.69
CA SER A 61 11.90 -1.69 -2.68
C SER A 61 12.40 -1.73 -1.24
N ASP A 62 13.52 -2.39 -0.98
CA ASP A 62 14.13 -2.46 0.35
C ASP A 62 15.11 -1.31 0.61
N ALA A 63 15.38 -0.46 -0.39
CA ALA A 63 16.26 0.70 -0.29
C ALA A 63 15.80 1.79 -1.26
N PHE A 64 16.43 2.96 -1.18
CA PHE A 64 16.18 4.09 -2.08
C PHE A 64 17.50 4.72 -2.54
N GLY A 65 17.42 5.68 -3.48
CA GLY A 65 18.60 6.30 -4.05
C GLY A 65 19.41 5.30 -4.88
N ARG A 66 20.73 5.32 -4.74
CA ARG A 66 21.62 4.44 -5.51
C ARG A 66 21.51 2.96 -5.15
N ARG A 67 20.99 2.68 -3.94
CA ARG A 67 20.88 1.31 -3.41
C ARG A 67 19.50 0.70 -3.62
N LYS A 68 18.60 1.43 -4.27
CA LYS A 68 17.26 0.90 -4.53
C LYS A 68 17.32 -0.30 -5.46
N ASN A 69 16.29 -1.15 -5.41
CA ASN A 69 16.11 -2.20 -6.39
C ASN A 69 15.98 -1.58 -7.80
N SER A 70 16.24 -2.37 -8.84
CA SER A 70 16.06 -1.91 -10.22
C SER A 70 14.61 -1.55 -10.48
N ALA A 71 14.35 -0.72 -11.50
CA ALA A 71 12.98 -0.37 -11.88
C ALA A 71 12.16 -1.61 -12.20
N ASP A 72 12.74 -2.59 -12.90
CA ASP A 72 12.06 -3.84 -13.23
C ASP A 72 11.71 -4.64 -11.97
N ASP A 73 12.62 -4.72 -11.00
CA ASP A 73 12.37 -5.40 -9.74
C ASP A 73 11.28 -4.71 -8.93
N ILE A 74 11.30 -3.38 -8.89
CA ILE A 74 10.29 -2.58 -8.18
C ILE A 74 8.91 -2.82 -8.81
N VAL A 75 8.82 -2.84 -10.12
CA VAL A 75 7.56 -3.10 -10.83
C VAL A 75 7.06 -4.51 -10.57
N GLU A 76 7.96 -5.50 -10.60
CA GLU A 76 7.62 -6.89 -10.26
C GLU A 76 7.14 -7.02 -8.81
N ASN A 77 7.85 -6.37 -7.87
CA ASN A 77 7.44 -6.35 -6.47
C ASN A 77 6.07 -5.68 -6.29
N THR A 78 5.78 -4.66 -7.08
CA THR A 78 4.48 -4.00 -7.09
C THR A 78 3.38 -4.96 -7.53
N ASP A 79 3.61 -5.72 -8.59
CA ASP A 79 2.67 -6.71 -9.08
C ASP A 79 2.37 -7.76 -8.00
N ASN A 80 3.42 -8.31 -7.40
CA ASN A 80 3.29 -9.31 -6.35
C ASN A 80 2.58 -8.76 -5.11
N SER A 81 2.90 -7.51 -4.71
CA SER A 81 2.24 -6.84 -3.59
C SER A 81 0.75 -6.63 -3.87
N MET A 82 0.39 -6.30 -5.11
CA MET A 82 -1.01 -6.14 -5.51
C MET A 82 -1.76 -7.47 -5.46
N HIS A 83 -1.17 -8.58 -5.91
CA HIS A 83 -1.77 -9.90 -5.77
C HIS A 83 -2.02 -10.24 -4.30
N HIS A 84 -1.06 -9.95 -3.44
CA HIS A 84 -1.21 -10.17 -2.00
C HIS A 84 -2.33 -9.29 -1.41
N LEU A 85 -2.40 -8.03 -1.84
CA LEU A 85 -3.47 -7.11 -1.43
C LEU A 85 -4.84 -7.60 -1.89
N GLU A 86 -4.99 -8.02 -3.14
CA GLU A 86 -6.25 -8.54 -3.66
C GLU A 86 -6.74 -9.73 -2.86
N SER A 87 -5.84 -10.65 -2.53
CA SER A 87 -6.16 -11.83 -1.73
C SER A 87 -6.67 -11.43 -0.34
N GLN A 88 -5.99 -10.49 0.32
CA GLN A 88 -6.39 -10.00 1.64
C GLN A 88 -7.73 -9.26 1.58
N LEU A 89 -7.95 -8.43 0.57
CA LEU A 89 -9.21 -7.70 0.41
C LEU A 89 -10.39 -8.64 0.15
N ALA A 90 -10.18 -9.70 -0.62
CA ALA A 90 -11.23 -10.69 -0.87
C ALA A 90 -11.68 -11.37 0.42
N GLU A 91 -10.74 -11.72 1.29
CA GLU A 91 -11.07 -12.29 2.59
C GLU A 91 -11.72 -11.26 3.52
N LEU A 92 -11.18 -10.05 3.56
CA LEU A 92 -11.67 -8.98 4.43
C LEU A 92 -13.11 -8.57 4.06
N ALA A 93 -13.43 -8.51 2.79
CA ALA A 93 -14.75 -8.12 2.30
C ALA A 93 -15.87 -9.06 2.78
N LYS A 94 -15.55 -10.29 3.18
CA LYS A 94 -16.52 -11.25 3.68
C LYS A 94 -17.04 -10.89 5.06
N THR A 95 -16.27 -10.15 5.85
CA THR A 95 -16.57 -9.89 7.27
C THR A 95 -16.56 -8.42 7.66
N GLU A 96 -15.96 -7.54 6.87
CA GLU A 96 -15.78 -6.13 7.21
C GLU A 96 -16.35 -5.22 6.12
N PRO A 97 -16.88 -4.04 6.50
CA PRO A 97 -17.32 -3.04 5.52
C PRO A 97 -16.13 -2.31 4.93
N ILE A 98 -15.68 -2.73 3.76
CA ILE A 98 -14.62 -2.05 3.02
C ILE A 98 -15.20 -1.36 1.79
N GLU A 99 -14.52 -0.32 1.30
CA GLU A 99 -14.99 0.47 0.18
C GLU A 99 -15.07 -0.36 -1.09
N GLN A 100 -16.24 -0.37 -1.72
CA GLN A 100 -16.49 -1.07 -2.98
C GLN A 100 -17.31 -0.18 -3.90
N GLN A 101 -17.12 -0.39 -5.20
CA GLN A 101 -17.95 0.22 -6.22
C GLN A 101 -18.39 -0.88 -7.18
N GLU A 102 -19.70 -1.07 -7.32
CA GLU A 102 -20.29 -2.13 -8.16
C GLU A 102 -19.71 -3.51 -7.87
N GLY A 103 -19.45 -3.81 -6.57
CA GLY A 103 -18.91 -5.09 -6.14
C GLY A 103 -17.40 -5.24 -6.28
N VAL A 104 -16.71 -4.20 -6.75
CA VAL A 104 -15.26 -4.20 -6.92
C VAL A 104 -14.61 -3.42 -5.78
N ASN A 105 -13.58 -3.99 -5.15
CA ASN A 105 -12.83 -3.32 -4.08
C ASN A 105 -12.13 -2.07 -4.62
N VAL A 106 -12.19 -0.98 -3.85
CA VAL A 106 -11.58 0.30 -4.21
C VAL A 106 -10.29 0.51 -3.44
N VAL A 107 -9.24 0.89 -4.14
CA VAL A 107 -7.94 1.23 -3.58
C VAL A 107 -7.59 2.67 -3.97
N ASN A 108 -7.28 3.48 -2.98
CA ASN A 108 -6.88 4.87 -3.19
C ASN A 108 -5.38 4.99 -2.95
N MET A 109 -4.64 5.53 -3.90
CA MET A 109 -3.19 5.64 -3.79
C MET A 109 -2.65 6.90 -4.47
N PRO A 110 -1.50 7.42 -4.02
CA PRO A 110 -0.75 8.40 -4.82
C PRO A 110 0.02 7.68 -5.94
N LYS A 111 0.80 8.44 -6.72
CA LYS A 111 1.69 7.84 -7.74
C LYS A 111 2.86 7.14 -7.03
N ILE A 112 2.65 5.92 -6.61
CA ILE A 112 3.68 5.12 -5.93
C ILE A 112 4.87 4.86 -6.86
N ASN A 113 6.06 4.61 -6.27
CA ASN A 113 7.32 4.33 -6.97
C ASN A 113 7.90 5.51 -7.78
N ALA A 114 7.14 6.58 -8.02
CA ALA A 114 7.56 7.68 -8.87
C ALA A 114 8.43 8.72 -8.15
N GLY A 115 8.46 8.68 -6.82
CA GLY A 115 9.25 9.62 -6.00
C GLY A 115 10.67 9.12 -5.79
N LEU A 116 11.03 8.77 -4.55
CA LEU A 116 12.38 8.34 -4.17
C LEU A 116 12.86 7.09 -4.92
N PHE A 117 11.96 6.22 -5.35
CA PHE A 117 12.32 5.03 -6.12
C PHE A 117 12.55 5.35 -7.60
N ASN A 118 12.13 6.53 -8.04
CA ASN A 118 12.40 7.06 -9.39
C ASN A 118 12.02 6.09 -10.54
N VAL A 119 10.92 5.39 -10.38
CA VAL A 119 10.35 4.55 -11.44
C VAL A 119 9.34 5.39 -12.24
N PRO A 120 9.45 5.48 -13.57
CA PRO A 120 8.45 6.20 -14.36
C PRO A 120 7.04 5.69 -14.06
N TRP A 121 6.11 6.61 -13.82
CA TRP A 121 4.76 6.26 -13.42
C TRP A 121 4.07 5.30 -14.39
N GLU A 122 4.32 5.46 -15.69
CA GLU A 122 3.72 4.65 -16.75
C GLU A 122 4.02 3.16 -16.58
N GLU A 123 5.21 2.83 -16.07
CA GLU A 123 5.60 1.43 -15.83
C GLU A 123 4.81 0.83 -14.67
N THR A 124 4.65 1.58 -13.59
CA THR A 124 3.84 1.15 -12.45
C THR A 124 2.36 1.07 -12.84
N GLU A 125 1.85 2.06 -13.54
CA GLU A 125 0.45 2.10 -13.99
C GLU A 125 0.11 0.89 -14.86
N ALA A 126 1.00 0.50 -15.76
CA ALA A 126 0.78 -0.63 -16.64
C ALA A 126 0.56 -1.93 -15.86
N VAL A 127 1.28 -2.10 -14.76
CA VAL A 127 1.12 -3.26 -13.86
C VAL A 127 -0.18 -3.15 -13.07
N LEU A 128 -0.49 -1.99 -12.52
CA LEU A 128 -1.70 -1.78 -11.72
C LEU A 128 -2.97 -2.08 -12.51
N LYS A 129 -2.99 -1.76 -13.80
CA LYS A 129 -4.14 -2.00 -14.67
C LYS A 129 -4.50 -3.47 -14.86
N LYS A 130 -3.60 -4.38 -14.54
CA LYS A 130 -3.83 -5.83 -14.66
C LYS A 130 -4.64 -6.39 -13.50
N HIS A 131 -4.79 -5.63 -12.42
CA HIS A 131 -5.41 -6.11 -11.18
C HIS A 131 -6.91 -5.82 -11.14
N GLN A 132 -7.64 -6.70 -10.46
CA GLN A 132 -9.11 -6.64 -10.39
C GLN A 132 -9.59 -5.80 -9.19
N VAL A 133 -9.07 -4.58 -9.10
CA VAL A 133 -9.49 -3.58 -8.12
C VAL A 133 -9.67 -2.26 -8.83
N LEU A 134 -10.56 -1.42 -8.34
CA LEU A 134 -10.71 -0.06 -8.84
C LEU A 134 -9.67 0.82 -8.13
N ILE A 135 -8.75 1.39 -8.89
CA ILE A 135 -7.67 2.20 -8.33
C ILE A 135 -7.91 3.67 -8.65
N ASN A 136 -8.02 4.47 -7.60
CA ASN A 136 -8.07 5.93 -7.73
C ASN A 136 -6.68 6.48 -7.40
N VAL A 137 -6.06 7.16 -8.36
CA VAL A 137 -4.74 7.74 -8.19
C VAL A 137 -4.88 9.23 -7.91
N TYR A 138 -4.31 9.67 -6.80
CA TYR A 138 -4.35 11.07 -6.40
C TYR A 138 -3.01 11.73 -6.66
N VAL A 139 -3.06 12.93 -7.23
CA VAL A 139 -1.87 13.77 -7.43
C VAL A 139 -1.76 14.70 -6.23
N ILE A 140 -0.60 14.67 -5.60
CA ILE A 140 -0.31 15.48 -4.41
C ILE A 140 0.53 16.70 -4.80
#